data_580c24fa60a8f2381d5cf30a12b613ba
#
_entry.id   580c24fa60a8f2381d5cf30a12b613ba
#
_cell.length_a   1.000
_cell.length_b   1.000
_cell.length_c   1.000
_cell.angle_alpha   90.00
_cell.angle_beta   90.00
_cell.angle_gamma   90.00
#
_symmetry.space_group_name_H-M   'P 1'
#
loop_
_entity.id
_entity.type
_entity.pdbx_description
1 polymer ?
#
loop_
_entity_poly.entity_id
_entity_poly.type
_entity_poly.pdbx_seq_one_letter_code
_entity_poly.pdbx_strand_id
1 'polypeptide(L)'
;MIFKRKSIRSFTDEKVSTDKIKNLIRAGMQAPSAFNSQPWEFIVVSDKKDLKAVSKMSRYARPAENAQKLIIVLGNTERDNVVRPMIQQDLSACTQNILLQAVAEGLG
;
A
#
# COMPACT_ATOMS: atom_id res chain seq x y z
N MET A 1 7.12 7.93 14.23
CA MET A 1 6.71 7.47 12.89
C MET A 1 5.98 8.56 12.12
N ILE A 2 4.93 9.11 12.68
CA ILE A 2 4.14 10.15 12.00
C ILE A 2 5.02 11.33 11.53
N PHE A 3 5.88 11.84 12.38
CA PHE A 3 6.72 13.00 12.04
C PHE A 3 7.90 12.65 11.11
N LYS A 4 8.21 11.37 10.96
CA LYS A 4 9.29 10.91 10.07
C LYS A 4 8.80 10.54 8.68
N ARG A 5 7.50 10.25 8.54
CA ARG A 5 6.94 9.86 7.26
C ARG A 5 7.02 11.01 6.25
N LYS A 6 7.52 10.71 5.08
CA LYS A 6 7.51 11.61 3.93
C LYS A 6 7.31 10.79 2.65
N SER A 7 6.88 11.42 1.58
CA SER A 7 6.73 10.74 0.29
C SER A 7 8.09 10.54 -0.36
N ILE A 8 8.50 9.29 -0.47
CA ILE A 8 9.74 8.88 -1.13
C ILE A 8 9.39 8.49 -2.56
N ARG A 9 10.15 8.99 -3.53
CA ARG A 9 9.92 8.71 -4.96
C ARG A 9 11.19 8.25 -5.69
N SER A 10 12.27 8.07 -4.96
CA SER A 10 13.53 7.54 -5.46
C SER A 10 13.96 6.43 -4.53
N PHE A 11 14.27 5.26 -5.09
CA PHE A 11 14.51 4.04 -4.32
C PHE A 11 15.87 3.45 -4.64
N THR A 12 16.44 2.71 -3.70
CA THR A 12 17.66 1.95 -3.90
C THR A 12 17.36 0.62 -4.59
N ASP A 13 18.40 -0.09 -5.00
CA ASP A 13 18.27 -1.44 -5.56
C ASP A 13 18.18 -2.52 -4.48
N GLU A 14 18.18 -2.15 -3.21
CA GLU A 14 18.10 -3.09 -2.11
C GLU A 14 16.77 -3.84 -2.13
N LYS A 15 16.85 -5.16 -2.07
CA LYS A 15 15.66 -6.01 -2.10
C LYS A 15 14.87 -5.88 -0.82
N VAL A 16 13.53 -5.90 -0.95
CA VAL A 16 12.61 -5.89 0.18
C VAL A 16 12.18 -7.32 0.48
N SER A 17 12.40 -7.77 1.71
CA SER A 17 12.07 -9.14 2.11
C SER A 17 10.55 -9.37 2.16
N THR A 18 10.15 -10.62 1.97
CA THR A 18 8.76 -11.03 2.11
C THR A 18 8.22 -10.74 3.51
N ASP A 19 9.04 -10.89 4.54
CA ASP A 19 8.64 -10.62 5.93
C ASP A 19 8.31 -9.15 6.15
N LYS A 20 9.08 -8.24 5.57
CA LYS A 20 8.78 -6.81 5.63
C LYS A 20 7.45 -6.51 4.94
N ILE A 21 7.21 -7.08 3.76
CA ILE A 21 5.93 -6.91 3.04
C ILE A 21 4.76 -7.41 3.89
N LYS A 22 4.90 -8.57 4.52
CA LYS A 22 3.85 -9.08 5.42
C LYS A 22 3.57 -8.12 6.57
N ASN A 23 4.61 -7.55 7.17
CA ASN A 23 4.45 -6.57 8.25
C ASN A 23 3.71 -5.32 7.78
N LEU A 24 4.00 -4.84 6.58
CA LEU A 24 3.30 -3.68 6.00
C LEU A 24 1.81 -3.97 5.84
N ILE A 25 1.48 -5.12 5.27
CA ILE A 25 0.08 -5.52 5.05
C ILE A 25 -0.64 -5.71 6.39
N ARG A 26 0.00 -6.37 7.36
CA ARG A 26 -0.58 -6.54 8.69
C ARG A 26 -0.85 -5.20 9.37
N ALA A 27 0.05 -4.24 9.23
CA ALA A 27 -0.17 -2.89 9.75
C ALA A 27 -1.38 -2.22 9.08
N GLY A 28 -1.49 -2.34 7.77
CA GLY A 28 -2.65 -1.85 7.03
C GLY A 28 -3.96 -2.44 7.55
N MET A 29 -3.97 -3.74 7.82
CA MET A 29 -5.14 -4.46 8.31
C MET A 29 -5.58 -4.05 9.73
N GLN A 30 -4.74 -3.32 10.47
CA GLN A 30 -5.08 -2.78 11.78
C GLN A 30 -5.87 -1.47 11.70
N ALA A 31 -6.07 -0.93 10.52
CA ALA A 31 -6.80 0.32 10.36
C ALA A 31 -8.28 0.17 10.73
N PRO A 32 -8.92 1.24 11.22
CA PRO A 32 -10.36 1.24 11.39
C PRO A 32 -11.07 1.23 10.05
N SER A 33 -12.29 0.71 10.03
CA SER A 33 -13.16 0.75 8.85
C SER A 33 -14.62 0.87 9.28
N ALA A 34 -15.44 1.41 8.39
CA ALA A 34 -16.86 1.57 8.66
C ALA A 34 -17.49 0.20 8.93
N PHE A 35 -18.19 0.08 10.06
CA PHE A 35 -18.77 -1.17 10.55
C PHE A 35 -17.78 -2.33 10.65
N ASN A 36 -16.49 -2.02 10.79
CA ASN A 36 -15.42 -3.03 10.80
C ASN A 36 -15.48 -3.96 9.58
N SER A 37 -15.88 -3.40 8.43
CA SER A 37 -16.07 -4.19 7.21
C SER A 37 -14.75 -4.68 6.61
N GLN A 38 -13.64 -3.99 6.88
CA GLN A 38 -12.31 -4.37 6.41
C GLN A 38 -12.28 -4.66 4.90
N PRO A 39 -12.67 -3.66 4.07
CA PRO A 39 -12.93 -3.91 2.64
C PRO A 39 -11.67 -4.02 1.79
N TRP A 40 -10.50 -3.84 2.38
CA TRP A 40 -9.23 -3.84 1.66
C TRP A 40 -8.84 -5.23 1.17
N GLU A 41 -8.22 -5.23 0.00
CA GLU A 41 -7.49 -6.36 -0.58
C GLU A 41 -6.16 -5.82 -1.09
N PHE A 42 -5.17 -6.68 -1.23
CA PHE A 42 -3.83 -6.24 -1.58
C PHE A 42 -3.28 -7.06 -2.75
N ILE A 43 -2.64 -6.36 -3.69
CA ILE A 43 -1.82 -7.00 -4.71
C ILE A 43 -0.38 -6.55 -4.48
N VAL A 44 0.52 -7.52 -4.35
CA VAL A 44 1.96 -7.23 -4.25
C VAL A 44 2.60 -7.48 -5.61
N VAL A 45 3.15 -6.44 -6.20
CA VAL A 45 3.81 -6.49 -7.49
C VAL A 45 5.32 -6.52 -7.26
N SER A 46 5.98 -7.55 -7.79
CA SER A 46 7.43 -7.77 -7.65
C SER A 46 8.15 -7.84 -8.97
N ASP A 47 7.48 -8.25 -10.04
CA ASP A 47 8.05 -8.41 -11.37
C ASP A 47 8.34 -7.03 -11.97
N LYS A 48 9.57 -6.82 -12.44
CA LYS A 48 9.99 -5.53 -13.02
C LYS A 48 9.16 -5.12 -14.22
N LYS A 49 8.70 -6.09 -15.02
CA LYS A 49 7.82 -5.83 -16.18
C LYS A 49 6.49 -5.25 -15.71
N ASP A 50 5.91 -5.82 -14.66
CA ASP A 50 4.65 -5.35 -14.11
C ASP A 50 4.80 -4.01 -13.41
N LEU A 51 5.88 -3.79 -12.68
CA LEU A 51 6.20 -2.48 -12.07
C LEU A 51 6.29 -1.40 -13.14
N LYS A 52 6.95 -1.70 -14.25
CA LYS A 52 7.05 -0.78 -15.37
C LYS A 52 5.69 -0.50 -16.01
N ALA A 53 4.85 -1.53 -16.15
CA ALA A 53 3.50 -1.38 -16.68
C ALA A 53 2.66 -0.46 -15.80
N VAL A 54 2.70 -0.64 -14.47
CA VAL A 54 1.99 0.22 -13.52
C VAL A 54 2.51 1.65 -13.59
N SER A 55 3.82 1.85 -13.73
CA SER A 55 4.43 3.20 -13.77
C SER A 55 3.90 4.04 -14.94
N LYS A 56 3.39 3.40 -15.99
CA LYS A 56 2.84 4.06 -17.17
C LYS A 56 1.35 4.40 -17.07
N MET A 57 0.66 3.93 -16.03
CA MET A 57 -0.78 4.14 -15.87
C MET A 57 -1.13 5.59 -15.58
N SER A 58 -0.25 6.33 -14.93
CA SER A 58 -0.41 7.76 -14.70
C SER A 58 0.97 8.39 -14.47
N ARG A 59 1.04 9.71 -14.64
CA ARG A 59 2.28 10.46 -14.35
C ARG A 59 2.68 10.36 -12.88
N TYR A 60 1.71 10.12 -11.99
CA TYR A 60 1.97 10.00 -10.55
C TYR A 60 2.47 8.62 -10.15
N ALA A 61 2.29 7.62 -11.01
CA ALA A 61 2.75 6.25 -10.78
C ALA A 61 4.20 6.01 -11.24
N ARG A 62 4.85 6.98 -11.87
CA ARG A 62 6.22 6.84 -12.37
C ARG A 62 7.24 6.25 -11.39
N PRO A 63 7.21 6.60 -10.09
CA PRO A 63 8.17 6.02 -9.15
C PRO A 63 8.12 4.50 -9.04
N ALA A 64 7.02 3.87 -9.42
CA ALA A 64 6.88 2.41 -9.39
C ALA A 64 7.93 1.70 -10.25
N GLU A 65 8.38 2.33 -11.35
CA GLU A 65 9.39 1.75 -12.25
C GLU A 65 10.69 1.40 -11.53
N ASN A 66 11.07 2.20 -10.55
CA ASN A 66 12.33 2.03 -9.81
C ASN A 66 12.13 1.41 -8.42
N ALA A 67 10.93 1.03 -8.08
CA ALA A 67 10.65 0.35 -6.82
C ALA A 67 11.01 -1.13 -6.90
N GLN A 68 11.32 -1.74 -5.76
CA GLN A 68 11.56 -3.18 -5.69
C GLN A 68 10.25 -3.95 -5.52
N LYS A 69 9.29 -3.36 -4.86
CA LYS A 69 7.95 -3.92 -4.61
C LYS A 69 6.94 -2.80 -4.70
N LEU A 70 5.73 -3.15 -5.04
CA LEU A 70 4.59 -2.23 -5.01
C LEU A 70 3.41 -2.95 -4.35
N ILE A 71 2.76 -2.28 -3.43
CA ILE A 71 1.52 -2.78 -2.82
C ILE A 71 0.37 -1.95 -3.39
N ILE A 72 -0.56 -2.60 -4.05
CA ILE A 72 -1.79 -1.98 -4.53
C ILE A 72 -2.88 -2.28 -3.50
N VAL A 73 -3.47 -1.23 -2.96
CA VAL A 73 -4.56 -1.35 -1.98
C VAL A 73 -5.88 -1.20 -2.73
N LEU A 74 -6.69 -2.24 -2.69
CA LEU A 74 -7.97 -2.32 -3.40
C LEU A 74 -9.13 -2.38 -2.41
N GLY A 75 -10.28 -1.87 -2.81
CA GLY A 75 -11.52 -2.00 -2.06
C GLY A 75 -12.46 -3.01 -2.72
N ASN A 76 -12.86 -4.03 -1.97
CA ASN A 76 -13.88 -4.97 -2.42
C ASN A 76 -15.27 -4.38 -2.15
N THR A 77 -15.98 -4.00 -3.20
CA THR A 77 -17.31 -3.38 -3.10
C THR A 77 -18.45 -4.38 -3.06
N GLU A 78 -18.16 -5.68 -3.22
CA GLU A 78 -19.19 -6.70 -3.38
C GLU A 78 -19.56 -7.44 -2.09
N ARG A 79 -18.77 -7.27 -1.02
CA ARG A 79 -19.09 -7.90 0.26
C ARG A 79 -20.27 -7.20 0.93
N ASP A 80 -21.16 -7.99 1.57
CA ASP A 80 -22.43 -7.52 2.13
C ASP A 80 -22.27 -6.45 3.21
N ASN A 81 -21.21 -6.52 4.01
CA ASN A 81 -20.99 -5.60 5.13
C ASN A 81 -20.20 -4.34 4.76
N VAL A 82 -19.86 -4.15 3.50
CA VAL A 82 -19.08 -3.00 3.05
C VAL A 82 -19.96 -1.76 2.88
N VAL A 83 -19.54 -0.66 3.49
CA VAL A 83 -20.19 0.65 3.36
C VAL A 83 -19.52 1.40 2.21
N ARG A 84 -20.09 1.28 1.01
CA ARG A 84 -19.49 1.82 -0.22
C ARG A 84 -19.07 3.30 -0.14
N PRO A 85 -19.90 4.22 0.40
CA PRO A 85 -19.48 5.62 0.51
C PRO A 85 -18.26 5.85 1.41
N MET A 86 -17.92 4.89 2.28
CA MET A 86 -16.81 5.00 3.22
C MET A 86 -15.56 4.27 2.77
N ILE A 87 -15.60 3.57 1.63
CA ILE A 87 -14.44 2.76 1.16
C ILE A 87 -13.18 3.61 1.01
N GLN A 88 -13.28 4.80 0.45
CA GLN A 88 -12.10 5.64 0.27
C GLN A 88 -11.46 6.02 1.60
N GLN A 89 -12.25 6.33 2.61
CA GLN A 89 -11.74 6.60 3.95
C GLN A 89 -11.10 5.36 4.56
N ASP A 90 -11.74 4.21 4.41
CA ASP A 90 -11.23 2.94 4.93
C ASP A 90 -9.87 2.59 4.30
N LEU A 91 -9.76 2.71 2.98
CA LEU A 91 -8.51 2.44 2.26
C LEU A 91 -7.44 3.48 2.57
N SER A 92 -7.82 4.73 2.79
CA SER A 92 -6.87 5.78 3.17
C SER A 92 -6.27 5.51 4.55
N ALA A 93 -7.09 5.09 5.50
CA ALA A 93 -6.62 4.71 6.83
C ALA A 93 -5.66 3.51 6.75
N CYS A 94 -6.03 2.48 5.98
CA CYS A 94 -5.19 1.32 5.72
C CYS A 94 -3.84 1.73 5.11
N THR A 95 -3.87 2.55 4.07
CA THR A 95 -2.67 3.02 3.38
C THR A 95 -1.76 3.82 4.31
N GLN A 96 -2.33 4.70 5.14
CA GLN A 96 -1.52 5.47 6.09
C GLN A 96 -0.80 4.56 7.09
N ASN A 97 -1.46 3.52 7.59
CA ASN A 97 -0.81 2.53 8.46
C ASN A 97 0.36 1.84 7.75
N ILE A 98 0.19 1.47 6.47
CA ILE A 98 1.26 0.88 5.67
C ILE A 98 2.45 1.84 5.57
N LEU A 99 2.19 3.11 5.27
CA LEU A 99 3.23 4.13 5.13
C LEU A 99 4.00 4.35 6.44
N LEU A 100 3.31 4.34 7.57
CA LEU A 100 3.95 4.47 8.88
C LEU A 100 4.81 3.24 9.20
N GLN A 101 4.30 2.05 8.92
CA GLN A 101 5.07 0.81 9.10
C GLN A 101 6.29 0.77 8.17
N ALA A 102 6.16 1.29 6.95
CA ALA A 102 7.29 1.39 6.03
C ALA A 102 8.44 2.20 6.65
N VAL A 103 8.13 3.33 7.29
CA VAL A 103 9.14 4.12 8.02
C VAL A 103 9.81 3.27 9.11
N ALA A 104 9.04 2.50 9.86
CA ALA A 104 9.57 1.63 10.92
C ALA A 104 10.48 0.53 10.37
N GLU A 105 10.20 0.05 9.15
CA GLU A 105 10.99 -0.99 8.48
C GLU A 105 12.17 -0.43 7.66
N GLY A 106 12.37 0.88 7.67
CA GLY A 106 13.42 1.53 6.90
C GLY A 106 13.14 1.60 5.39
N LEU A 107 11.87 1.59 5.02
CA LEU A 107 11.41 1.60 3.63
C LEU A 107 10.84 2.97 3.25
N GLY A 108 10.78 3.22 1.94
CA GLY A 108 10.14 4.39 1.39
C GLY A 108 8.85 4.09 0.63
#